data_ed718d857bb5dfeec133ea274d984be6
#
_entry.id   ed718d857bb5dfeec133ea274d984be6
#
_cell.length_a   1.000
_cell.length_b   1.000
_cell.length_c   1.000
_cell.angle_alpha   90.00
_cell.angle_beta   90.00
_cell.angle_gamma   90.00
#
_symmetry.space_group_name_H-M   'P 1'
#
loop_
_entity.id
_entity.type
_entity.pdbx_description
1 polymer ?
#
loop_
_entity_poly.entity_id
_entity_poly.type
_entity_poly.pdbx_seq_one_letter_code
_entity_poly.pdbx_strand_id
1 'polypeptide(L)'
;MDKLEKALSALLEDAEVAVPLAAVLAYASKTGRISYNEVTEITGDNLEEVLLLGNKWRLLLPTKVEKSGAWEDRLLLCKPGESYELPNIVRYLVQNASKTEHWAPMRAIAEIFKEMDEPDWQKMPELLAELGESARNYQITATQIGQMCSRISLRKKVDVLIAELKAAGVMSPKLGSLAEVSRAGSPLYQLNPSLFTKKPRK
;
A
#
# COMPACT_ATOMS: atom_id res chain seq x y z
N MET A 1 -1.09 -16.23 -19.46
CA MET A 1 -1.25 -15.33 -18.30
C MET A 1 0.10 -15.18 -17.62
N ASP A 2 0.62 -13.98 -17.51
CA ASP A 2 1.90 -13.73 -16.86
C ASP A 2 1.77 -13.99 -15.35
N LYS A 3 2.91 -14.21 -14.69
CA LYS A 3 2.96 -14.49 -13.24
C LYS A 3 2.34 -13.37 -12.40
N LEU A 4 2.63 -12.12 -12.75
CA LEU A 4 2.07 -10.96 -12.07
C LEU A 4 0.54 -10.86 -12.27
N GLU A 5 0.05 -11.15 -13.48
CA GLU A 5 -1.38 -11.18 -13.78
C GLU A 5 -2.13 -12.18 -12.89
N LYS A 6 -1.59 -13.39 -12.73
CA LYS A 6 -2.16 -14.42 -11.84
C LYS A 6 -2.22 -13.94 -10.38
N ALA A 7 -1.13 -13.33 -9.89
CA ALA A 7 -1.07 -12.82 -8.52
C ALA A 7 -2.10 -11.70 -8.29
N LEU A 8 -2.27 -10.79 -9.25
CA LEU A 8 -3.24 -9.69 -9.17
C LEU A 8 -4.68 -10.17 -9.32
N SER A 9 -4.97 -11.12 -10.22
CA SER A 9 -6.30 -11.70 -10.35
C SER A 9 -6.78 -12.35 -9.04
N ALA A 10 -5.86 -13.00 -8.32
CA ALA A 10 -6.16 -13.56 -7.01
C ALA A 10 -6.40 -12.49 -5.92
N LEU A 11 -5.72 -11.33 -6.02
CA LEU A 11 -5.88 -10.22 -5.08
C LEU A 11 -7.18 -9.44 -5.33
N LEU A 12 -7.49 -9.15 -6.60
CA LEU A 12 -8.53 -8.20 -6.98
C LEU A 12 -9.90 -8.84 -7.16
N GLU A 13 -9.97 -10.16 -7.28
CA GLU A 13 -11.19 -10.91 -7.63
C GLU A 13 -11.78 -10.49 -9.00
N ASP A 14 -10.96 -9.81 -9.83
CA ASP A 14 -11.34 -9.28 -11.16
C ASP A 14 -10.21 -9.57 -12.15
N ALA A 15 -10.44 -10.51 -13.05
CA ALA A 15 -9.44 -10.95 -14.00
C ALA A 15 -9.29 -9.99 -15.20
N GLU A 16 -10.36 -9.26 -15.57
CA GLU A 16 -10.34 -8.40 -16.76
C GLU A 16 -9.45 -7.19 -16.56
N VAL A 17 -9.55 -6.55 -15.39
CA VAL A 17 -8.72 -5.38 -15.03
C VAL A 17 -7.34 -5.77 -14.56
N ALA A 18 -7.16 -7.00 -14.04
CA ALA A 18 -5.87 -7.48 -13.54
C ALA A 18 -4.79 -7.48 -14.63
N VAL A 19 -5.13 -7.80 -15.88
CA VAL A 19 -4.18 -7.86 -17.00
C VAL A 19 -3.60 -6.49 -17.34
N PRO A 20 -4.40 -5.45 -17.68
CA PRO A 20 -3.86 -4.12 -17.97
C PRO A 20 -3.20 -3.48 -16.73
N LEU A 21 -3.73 -3.71 -15.54
CA LEU A 21 -3.10 -3.21 -14.30
C LEU A 21 -1.74 -3.86 -14.06
N ALA A 22 -1.58 -5.17 -14.33
CA ALA A 22 -0.29 -5.85 -14.22
C ALA A 22 0.77 -5.22 -15.12
N ALA A 23 0.42 -4.90 -16.37
CA ALA A 23 1.33 -4.25 -17.31
C ALA A 23 1.76 -2.86 -16.80
N VAL A 24 0.81 -2.06 -16.31
CA VAL A 24 1.09 -0.74 -15.70
C VAL A 24 2.01 -0.86 -14.49
N LEU A 25 1.71 -1.77 -13.56
CA LEU A 25 2.53 -1.96 -12.36
C LEU A 25 3.93 -2.49 -12.68
N ALA A 26 4.05 -3.42 -13.64
CA ALA A 26 5.35 -3.93 -14.10
C ALA A 26 6.21 -2.82 -14.71
N TYR A 27 5.60 -1.94 -15.52
CA TYR A 27 6.28 -0.78 -16.09
C TYR A 27 6.71 0.20 -15.00
N ALA A 28 5.77 0.64 -14.16
CA ALA A 28 6.00 1.62 -13.10
C ALA A 28 6.98 1.11 -12.02
N SER A 29 7.09 -0.20 -11.80
CA SER A 29 8.01 -0.77 -10.80
C SER A 29 9.48 -0.51 -11.10
N LYS A 30 9.84 -0.21 -12.35
CA LYS A 30 11.22 0.07 -12.78
C LYS A 30 11.72 1.42 -12.25
N THR A 31 10.86 2.44 -12.29
CA THR A 31 11.19 3.83 -11.91
C THR A 31 10.50 4.29 -10.61
N GLY A 32 9.48 3.58 -10.17
CA GLY A 32 8.60 3.94 -9.06
C GLY A 32 7.47 4.88 -9.45
N ARG A 33 7.41 5.34 -10.72
CA ARG A 33 6.41 6.29 -11.23
C ARG A 33 5.98 5.96 -12.65
N ILE A 34 4.81 6.47 -13.03
CA ILE A 34 4.27 6.38 -14.38
C ILE A 34 3.42 7.62 -14.66
N SER A 35 3.51 8.15 -15.87
CA SER A 35 2.69 9.27 -16.32
C SER A 35 1.33 8.79 -16.84
N TYR A 36 0.37 9.72 -16.89
CA TYR A 36 -0.94 9.48 -17.51
C TYR A 36 -0.81 8.96 -18.95
N ASN A 37 0.07 9.56 -19.75
CA ASN A 37 0.24 9.18 -21.15
C ASN A 37 0.77 7.74 -21.29
N GLU A 38 1.74 7.35 -20.46
CA GLU A 38 2.26 5.97 -20.45
C GLU A 38 1.19 4.96 -20.01
N VAL A 39 0.35 5.31 -19.02
CA VAL A 39 -0.79 4.45 -18.64
C VAL A 39 -1.75 4.32 -19.82
N THR A 40 -2.08 5.42 -20.50
CA THR A 40 -2.97 5.41 -21.68
C THR A 40 -2.43 4.50 -22.80
N GLU A 41 -1.13 4.58 -23.09
CA GLU A 41 -0.48 3.73 -24.10
C GLU A 41 -0.55 2.24 -23.75
N ILE A 42 -0.45 1.90 -22.46
CA ILE A 42 -0.47 0.52 -21.98
C ILE A 42 -1.89 -0.05 -21.93
N THR A 43 -2.87 0.77 -21.50
CA THR A 43 -4.22 0.28 -21.13
C THR A 43 -5.30 0.54 -22.17
N GLY A 44 -5.08 1.52 -23.07
CA GLY A 44 -6.10 1.92 -24.06
C GLY A 44 -7.42 2.30 -23.37
N ASP A 45 -8.49 1.63 -23.75
CA ASP A 45 -9.85 1.90 -23.26
C ASP A 45 -10.05 1.58 -21.76
N ASN A 46 -9.18 0.79 -21.16
CA ASN A 46 -9.27 0.41 -19.73
C ASN A 46 -8.60 1.41 -18.78
N LEU A 47 -8.15 2.57 -19.27
CA LEU A 47 -7.39 3.56 -18.52
C LEU A 47 -8.02 3.96 -17.18
N GLU A 48 -9.27 4.42 -17.23
CA GLU A 48 -9.95 4.95 -16.03
C GLU A 48 -10.15 3.85 -14.97
N GLU A 49 -10.55 2.67 -15.41
CA GLU A 49 -10.79 1.54 -14.52
C GLU A 49 -9.50 1.07 -13.85
N VAL A 50 -8.39 1.00 -14.59
CA VAL A 50 -7.07 0.68 -14.06
C VAL A 50 -6.61 1.70 -13.03
N LEU A 51 -6.78 2.99 -13.30
CA LEU A 51 -6.41 4.05 -12.36
C LEU A 51 -7.29 4.06 -11.10
N LEU A 52 -8.60 3.87 -11.26
CA LEU A 52 -9.53 3.79 -10.14
C LEU A 52 -9.23 2.57 -9.24
N LEU A 53 -9.04 1.40 -9.84
CA LEU A 53 -8.74 0.18 -9.11
C LEU A 53 -7.36 0.23 -8.46
N GLY A 54 -6.35 0.72 -9.18
CA GLY A 54 -5.00 0.94 -8.66
C GLY A 54 -4.99 1.87 -7.46
N ASN A 55 -5.74 2.98 -7.52
CA ASN A 55 -5.88 3.91 -6.40
C ASN A 55 -6.68 3.31 -5.24
N LYS A 56 -7.78 2.60 -5.50
CA LYS A 56 -8.60 1.95 -4.49
C LYS A 56 -7.80 0.95 -3.64
N TRP A 57 -6.94 0.18 -4.29
CA TRP A 57 -6.08 -0.81 -3.63
C TRP A 57 -4.74 -0.24 -3.16
N ARG A 58 -4.52 1.07 -3.33
CA ARG A 58 -3.25 1.75 -3.01
C ARG A 58 -2.04 1.11 -3.71
N LEU A 59 -2.26 0.59 -4.90
CA LEU A 59 -1.22 0.07 -5.80
C LEU A 59 -0.58 1.20 -6.61
N LEU A 60 -1.40 2.18 -7.01
CA LEU A 60 -1.00 3.42 -7.69
C LEU A 60 -1.59 4.59 -6.94
N LEU A 61 -0.75 5.56 -6.62
CA LEU A 61 -1.16 6.77 -5.92
C LEU A 61 -0.90 8.01 -6.80
N PRO A 62 -1.86 8.94 -6.92
CA PRO A 62 -1.59 10.22 -7.55
C PRO A 62 -0.40 10.93 -6.88
N THR A 63 0.48 11.55 -7.65
CA THR A 63 1.60 12.33 -7.10
C THR A 63 1.17 13.70 -6.60
N LYS A 64 0.05 14.21 -7.12
CA LYS A 64 -0.49 15.51 -6.74
C LYS A 64 -1.15 15.47 -5.37
N VAL A 65 -0.65 16.31 -4.48
CA VAL A 65 -1.10 16.45 -3.09
C VAL A 65 -1.71 17.85 -2.94
N GLU A 66 -2.87 17.94 -2.26
CA GLU A 66 -3.50 19.26 -2.00
C GLU A 66 -2.93 19.93 -0.74
N LYS A 67 -2.92 19.25 0.41
CA LYS A 67 -2.57 19.84 1.72
C LYS A 67 -1.60 19.01 2.53
N SER A 68 -1.72 17.71 2.49
CA SER A 68 -0.95 16.79 3.31
C SER A 68 -0.46 15.59 2.52
N GLY A 69 0.51 14.84 3.03
CA GLY A 69 0.99 13.61 2.41
C GLY A 69 0.05 12.40 2.59
N ALA A 70 -1.13 12.60 3.19
CA ALA A 70 -2.11 11.54 3.36
C ALA A 70 -2.67 11.06 2.02
N TRP A 71 -2.99 9.76 1.91
CA TRP A 71 -3.55 9.22 0.67
C TRP A 71 -4.91 9.82 0.31
N GLU A 72 -5.69 10.23 1.31
CA GLU A 72 -6.99 10.87 1.12
C GLU A 72 -6.90 12.29 0.54
N ASP A 73 -5.73 12.91 0.66
CA ASP A 73 -5.43 14.25 0.16
C ASP A 73 -4.82 14.25 -1.25
N ARG A 74 -4.67 13.06 -1.83
CA ARG A 74 -4.16 12.85 -3.18
C ARG A 74 -5.33 12.78 -4.15
N LEU A 75 -5.43 13.79 -4.98
CA LEU A 75 -6.52 13.89 -5.95
C LEU A 75 -6.23 13.00 -7.18
N LEU A 76 -7.04 11.97 -7.39
CA LEU A 76 -6.99 11.16 -8.60
C LEU A 76 -7.60 11.94 -9.76
N LEU A 77 -6.77 12.35 -10.70
CA LEU A 77 -7.17 12.99 -11.94
C LEU A 77 -6.72 12.12 -13.11
N CYS A 78 -7.69 11.74 -13.97
CA CYS A 78 -7.44 10.97 -15.18
C CYS A 78 -7.32 11.92 -16.37
N LYS A 79 -6.20 12.64 -16.49
CA LYS A 79 -5.96 13.60 -17.57
C LYS A 79 -4.47 13.78 -17.89
N PRO A 80 -4.13 14.27 -19.11
CA PRO A 80 -2.75 14.57 -19.48
C PRO A 80 -2.05 15.51 -18.49
N GLY A 81 -0.76 15.26 -18.25
CA GLY A 81 0.07 16.00 -17.31
C GLY A 81 0.07 15.46 -15.87
N GLU A 82 -0.83 14.56 -15.54
CA GLU A 82 -0.82 13.87 -14.23
C GLU A 82 0.18 12.70 -14.23
N SER A 83 0.62 12.33 -13.03
CA SER A 83 1.50 11.19 -12.81
C SER A 83 1.12 10.44 -11.53
N TYR A 84 1.52 9.18 -11.48
CA TYR A 84 1.19 8.26 -10.40
C TYR A 84 2.46 7.58 -9.91
N GLU A 85 2.51 7.27 -8.63
CA GLU A 85 3.64 6.58 -8.01
C GLU A 85 3.22 5.27 -7.35
N LEU A 86 4.15 4.32 -7.30
CA LEU A 86 3.98 3.10 -6.55
C LEU A 86 4.51 3.32 -5.13
N PRO A 87 3.72 2.99 -4.08
CA PRO A 87 4.27 2.84 -2.74
C PRO A 87 5.47 1.86 -2.75
N ASN A 88 6.48 2.13 -1.94
CA ASN A 88 7.69 1.31 -1.95
C ASN A 88 7.37 -0.19 -1.78
N ILE A 89 6.50 -0.55 -0.83
CA ILE A 89 6.12 -1.94 -0.60
C ILE A 89 5.47 -2.59 -1.84
N VAL A 90 4.72 -1.82 -2.62
CA VAL A 90 4.09 -2.31 -3.86
C VAL A 90 5.14 -2.64 -4.91
N ARG A 91 6.24 -1.87 -5.01
CA ARG A 91 7.35 -2.20 -5.91
C ARG A 91 7.93 -3.57 -5.59
N TYR A 92 8.16 -3.88 -4.33
CA TYR A 92 8.65 -5.21 -3.89
C TYR A 92 7.64 -6.31 -4.18
N LEU A 93 6.35 -6.05 -3.92
CA LEU A 93 5.28 -7.00 -4.23
C LEU A 93 5.22 -7.32 -5.72
N VAL A 94 5.26 -6.31 -6.59
CA VAL A 94 5.28 -6.49 -8.05
C VAL A 94 6.50 -7.28 -8.50
N GLN A 95 7.69 -6.93 -8.02
CA GLN A 95 8.93 -7.61 -8.37
C GLN A 95 8.94 -9.08 -7.91
N ASN A 96 8.42 -9.36 -6.73
CA ASN A 96 8.30 -10.71 -6.21
C ASN A 96 7.24 -11.52 -6.97
N ALA A 97 6.06 -10.95 -7.20
CA ALA A 97 4.96 -11.60 -7.91
C ALA A 97 5.34 -11.94 -9.37
N SER A 98 6.08 -11.07 -10.03
CA SER A 98 6.61 -11.32 -11.39
C SER A 98 7.56 -12.54 -11.46
N LYS A 99 8.15 -12.93 -10.34
CA LYS A 99 9.04 -14.10 -10.26
C LYS A 99 8.33 -15.36 -9.77
N THR A 100 7.40 -15.22 -8.81
CA THR A 100 6.86 -16.30 -7.99
C THR A 100 5.39 -16.62 -8.21
N GLU A 101 4.63 -15.80 -8.92
CA GLU A 101 3.16 -15.85 -9.09
C GLU A 101 2.39 -15.59 -7.78
N HIS A 102 3.06 -15.15 -6.71
CA HIS A 102 2.43 -14.94 -5.40
C HIS A 102 2.52 -13.48 -4.98
N TRP A 103 1.40 -12.91 -4.56
CA TRP A 103 1.34 -11.64 -3.88
C TRP A 103 1.70 -11.87 -2.41
N ALA A 104 2.92 -11.52 -2.00
CA ALA A 104 3.52 -11.94 -0.73
C ALA A 104 3.88 -10.75 0.19
N PRO A 105 2.89 -10.10 0.87
CA PRO A 105 3.11 -8.94 1.72
C PRO A 105 4.09 -9.17 2.87
N MET A 106 4.02 -10.34 3.51
CA MET A 106 4.90 -10.69 4.63
C MET A 106 6.37 -10.74 4.22
N ARG A 107 6.64 -11.20 3.01
CA ARG A 107 7.99 -11.23 2.46
C ARG A 107 8.44 -9.82 2.07
N ALA A 108 7.59 -9.05 1.40
CA ALA A 108 7.90 -7.70 0.95
C ALA A 108 8.26 -6.77 2.12
N ILE A 109 7.50 -6.83 3.21
CA ILE A 109 7.81 -6.00 4.39
C ILE A 109 9.14 -6.37 5.03
N ALA A 110 9.44 -7.66 5.14
CA ALA A 110 10.72 -8.12 5.68
C ALA A 110 11.92 -7.65 4.82
N GLU A 111 11.79 -7.73 3.50
CA GLU A 111 12.83 -7.30 2.55
C GLU A 111 13.08 -5.78 2.65
N ILE A 112 12.03 -4.95 2.68
CA ILE A 112 12.16 -3.48 2.82
C ILE A 112 12.86 -3.12 4.13
N PHE A 113 12.39 -3.65 5.26
CA PHE A 113 12.96 -3.30 6.56
C PHE A 113 14.40 -3.83 6.72
N LYS A 114 14.73 -4.95 6.07
CA LYS A 114 16.11 -5.43 5.98
C LYS A 114 17.01 -4.47 5.21
N GLU A 115 16.52 -3.90 4.10
CA GLU A 115 17.27 -2.90 3.32
C GLU A 115 17.39 -1.55 4.03
N MET A 116 16.48 -1.25 4.96
CA MET A 116 16.55 -0.08 5.85
C MET A 116 17.46 -0.31 7.05
N ASP A 117 18.19 -1.42 7.11
CA ASP A 117 19.04 -1.83 8.24
C ASP A 117 18.28 -1.91 9.58
N GLU A 118 16.98 -2.27 9.53
CA GLU A 118 16.19 -2.43 10.75
C GLU A 118 16.63 -3.67 11.53
N PRO A 119 17.09 -3.55 12.79
CA PRO A 119 17.57 -4.70 13.55
C PRO A 119 16.51 -5.78 13.78
N ASP A 120 15.25 -5.39 13.91
CA ASP A 120 14.12 -6.28 14.15
C ASP A 120 13.34 -6.62 12.87
N TRP A 121 13.96 -6.50 11.67
CA TRP A 121 13.29 -6.75 10.37
C TRP A 121 12.58 -8.10 10.28
N GLN A 122 13.10 -9.11 10.98
CA GLN A 122 12.51 -10.46 11.03
C GLN A 122 11.15 -10.51 11.72
N LYS A 123 10.82 -9.51 12.56
CA LYS A 123 9.53 -9.38 13.25
C LYS A 123 8.51 -8.58 12.45
N MET A 124 8.91 -7.95 11.35
CA MET A 124 8.00 -7.12 10.55
C MET A 124 6.84 -7.91 9.92
N PRO A 125 7.01 -9.17 9.48
CA PRO A 125 5.89 -10.01 9.07
C PRO A 125 4.86 -10.24 10.18
N GLU A 126 5.31 -10.48 11.41
CA GLU A 126 4.44 -10.65 12.57
C GLU A 126 3.68 -9.34 12.88
N LEU A 127 4.39 -8.21 12.85
CA LEU A 127 3.76 -6.89 12.99
C LEU A 127 2.68 -6.66 11.92
N LEU A 128 2.96 -7.00 10.65
CA LEU A 128 1.98 -6.81 9.57
C LEU A 128 0.73 -7.68 9.78
N ALA A 129 0.89 -8.91 10.26
CA ALA A 129 -0.23 -9.78 10.60
C ALA A 129 -1.09 -9.17 11.72
N GLU A 130 -0.46 -8.74 12.81
CA GLU A 130 -1.12 -8.07 13.94
C GLU A 130 -1.87 -6.79 13.52
N LEU A 131 -1.26 -5.97 12.64
CA LEU A 131 -1.90 -4.80 12.06
C LEU A 131 -3.19 -5.18 11.32
N GLY A 132 -3.15 -6.22 10.48
CA GLY A 132 -4.31 -6.70 9.72
C GLY A 132 -5.43 -7.24 10.62
N GLU A 133 -5.09 -7.97 11.69
CA GLU A 133 -6.06 -8.54 12.63
C GLU A 133 -6.75 -7.47 13.51
N SER A 134 -6.01 -6.44 13.87
CA SER A 134 -6.48 -5.38 14.78
C SER A 134 -7.16 -4.22 14.05
N ALA A 135 -6.89 -4.04 12.77
CA ALA A 135 -7.48 -2.96 11.99
C ALA A 135 -8.98 -3.18 11.77
N ARG A 136 -9.74 -2.09 11.84
CA ARG A 136 -11.15 -2.05 11.42
C ARG A 136 -11.25 -1.20 10.16
N ASN A 137 -11.82 -1.74 9.09
CA ASN A 137 -11.91 -1.05 7.80
C ASN A 137 -10.57 -0.45 7.35
N TYR A 138 -9.47 -1.21 7.52
CA TYR A 138 -8.10 -0.76 7.24
C TYR A 138 -7.65 0.46 8.06
N GLN A 139 -8.26 0.72 9.22
CA GLN A 139 -7.88 1.83 10.10
C GLN A 139 -7.32 1.31 11.43
N ILE A 140 -6.29 1.99 11.93
CA ILE A 140 -5.60 1.65 13.17
C ILE A 140 -5.09 2.91 13.86
N THR A 141 -5.04 2.90 15.20
CA THR A 141 -4.53 4.03 16.00
C THR A 141 -3.05 3.85 16.36
N ALA A 142 -2.34 4.96 16.62
CA ALA A 142 -0.97 4.92 17.14
C ALA A 142 -0.87 4.14 18.46
N THR A 143 -1.88 4.25 19.32
CA THR A 143 -1.93 3.49 20.58
C THR A 143 -1.97 1.98 20.35
N GLN A 144 -2.79 1.51 19.39
CA GLN A 144 -2.85 0.10 19.03
C GLN A 144 -1.51 -0.39 18.47
N ILE A 145 -0.86 0.40 17.62
CA ILE A 145 0.48 0.07 17.09
C ILE A 145 1.48 -0.07 18.24
N GLY A 146 1.47 0.87 19.21
CA GLY A 146 2.33 0.79 20.38
C GLY A 146 2.12 -0.49 21.22
N GLN A 147 0.86 -0.90 21.40
CA GLN A 147 0.52 -2.14 22.10
C GLN A 147 1.05 -3.38 21.36
N MET A 148 0.97 -3.40 20.02
CA MET A 148 1.53 -4.47 19.20
C MET A 148 3.05 -4.53 19.32
N CYS A 149 3.73 -3.39 19.19
CA CYS A 149 5.18 -3.32 19.36
C CYS A 149 5.64 -3.92 20.71
N SER A 150 4.88 -3.64 21.78
CA SER A 150 5.17 -4.20 23.09
C SER A 150 4.96 -5.72 23.14
N ARG A 151 3.90 -6.25 22.51
CA ARG A 151 3.60 -7.69 22.48
C ARG A 151 4.68 -8.49 21.76
N ILE A 152 5.11 -8.00 20.59
CA ILE A 152 6.14 -8.67 19.79
C ILE A 152 7.57 -8.28 20.18
N SER A 153 7.71 -7.50 21.27
CA SER A 153 9.02 -7.07 21.81
C SER A 153 9.89 -6.35 20.76
N LEU A 154 9.31 -5.41 20.03
CA LEU A 154 10.07 -4.52 19.16
C LEU A 154 10.84 -3.50 20.02
N ARG A 155 12.14 -3.32 19.73
CA ARG A 155 13.02 -2.40 20.47
C ARG A 155 12.86 -0.95 20.03
N LYS A 156 12.30 -0.73 18.84
CA LYS A 156 12.19 0.58 18.23
C LYS A 156 11.10 1.43 18.90
N LYS A 157 11.33 2.73 18.94
CA LYS A 157 10.30 3.69 19.36
C LYS A 157 9.16 3.70 18.36
N VAL A 158 7.94 3.76 18.86
CA VAL A 158 6.71 3.65 18.06
C VAL A 158 6.59 4.74 17.01
N ASP A 159 6.98 5.98 17.33
CA ASP A 159 6.97 7.12 16.41
C ASP A 159 7.92 6.94 15.22
N VAL A 160 9.12 6.40 15.47
CA VAL A 160 10.10 6.08 14.43
C VAL A 160 9.56 4.96 13.54
N LEU A 161 9.03 3.89 14.11
CA LEU A 161 8.44 2.79 13.36
C LEU A 161 7.26 3.26 12.49
N ILE A 162 6.38 4.11 13.03
CA ILE A 162 5.27 4.71 12.27
C ILE A 162 5.81 5.52 11.07
N ALA A 163 6.88 6.29 11.26
CA ALA A 163 7.49 7.05 10.17
C ALA A 163 8.01 6.12 9.07
N GLU A 164 8.66 5.02 9.43
CA GLU A 164 9.16 4.02 8.48
C GLU A 164 8.05 3.25 7.78
N LEU A 165 7.00 2.83 8.49
CA LEU A 165 5.84 2.19 7.89
C LEU A 165 5.13 3.12 6.87
N LYS A 166 5.10 4.44 7.14
CA LYS A 166 4.61 5.43 6.17
C LYS A 166 5.54 5.54 4.95
N ALA A 167 6.84 5.64 5.17
CA ALA A 167 7.84 5.72 4.10
C ALA A 167 7.84 4.45 3.22
N ALA A 168 7.62 3.29 3.82
CA ALA A 168 7.47 2.03 3.11
C ALA A 168 6.14 1.94 2.32
N GLY A 169 5.15 2.80 2.58
CA GLY A 169 3.83 2.74 1.94
C GLY A 169 2.91 1.68 2.53
N VAL A 170 3.18 1.25 3.76
CA VAL A 170 2.32 0.31 4.52
C VAL A 170 1.09 1.00 5.06
N MET A 171 1.24 2.26 5.48
CA MET A 171 0.17 3.08 6.03
C MET A 171 0.32 4.56 5.65
N SER A 172 -0.76 5.30 5.85
CA SER A 172 -0.83 6.75 5.69
C SER A 172 -1.58 7.38 6.86
N PRO A 173 -1.30 8.63 7.24
CA PRO A 173 -2.18 9.35 8.14
C PRO A 173 -3.62 9.35 7.62
N LYS A 174 -4.59 9.13 8.50
CA LYS A 174 -6.02 9.28 8.19
C LYS A 174 -6.44 10.70 8.50
N LEU A 175 -6.98 11.39 7.50
CA LEU A 175 -7.57 12.71 7.68
C LEU A 175 -9.00 12.52 8.18
N GLY A 176 -9.17 12.30 9.47
CA GLY A 176 -10.48 12.18 10.08
C GLY A 176 -11.10 13.53 10.41
N SER A 177 -12.41 13.54 10.61
CA SER A 177 -13.07 14.66 11.28
C SER A 177 -12.51 14.81 12.71
N LEU A 178 -12.54 16.03 13.26
CA LEU A 178 -12.15 16.27 14.66
C LEU A 178 -12.87 15.31 15.63
N ALA A 179 -14.10 14.93 15.31
CA ALA A 179 -14.88 13.96 16.09
C ALA A 179 -14.30 12.54 16.04
N GLU A 180 -13.79 12.10 14.88
CA GLU A 180 -13.16 10.77 14.75
C GLU A 180 -11.82 10.71 15.49
N VAL A 181 -10.98 11.74 15.36
CA VAL A 181 -9.72 11.86 16.08
C VAL A 181 -9.94 11.94 17.59
N SER A 182 -10.94 12.73 18.04
CA SER A 182 -11.29 12.84 19.45
C SER A 182 -11.79 11.52 20.04
N ARG A 183 -12.60 10.76 19.30
CA ARG A 183 -13.07 9.44 19.73
C ARG A 183 -11.96 8.41 19.80
N ALA A 184 -10.99 8.48 18.89
CA ALA A 184 -9.84 7.56 18.87
C ALA A 184 -8.85 7.85 20.01
N GLY A 185 -8.82 9.08 20.54
CA GLY A 185 -7.87 9.50 21.57
C GLY A 185 -6.39 9.39 21.19
N SER A 186 -6.13 9.17 19.89
CA SER A 186 -4.80 8.89 19.34
C SER A 186 -4.80 9.12 17.83
N PRO A 187 -3.67 9.48 17.22
CA PRO A 187 -3.55 9.59 15.77
C PRO A 187 -4.05 8.32 15.06
N LEU A 188 -4.79 8.51 13.98
CA LEU A 188 -5.40 7.44 13.19
C LEU A 188 -4.63 7.29 11.87
N TYR A 189 -4.44 6.05 11.44
CA TYR A 189 -3.78 5.69 10.19
C TYR A 189 -4.66 4.78 9.34
N GLN A 190 -4.56 4.93 8.03
CA GLN A 190 -5.13 4.02 7.05
C GLN A 190 -4.04 3.05 6.59
N LEU A 191 -4.31 1.76 6.65
CA LEU A 191 -3.43 0.72 6.13
C LEU A 191 -3.64 0.55 4.62
N ASN A 192 -2.59 0.13 3.93
CA ASN A 192 -2.66 -0.20 2.50
C ASN A 192 -3.46 -1.49 2.28
N PRO A 193 -4.63 -1.45 1.62
CA PRO A 193 -5.49 -2.62 1.47
C PRO A 193 -4.83 -3.78 0.72
N SER A 194 -3.91 -3.49 -0.20
CA SER A 194 -3.23 -4.51 -1.00
C SER A 194 -2.33 -5.45 -0.18
N LEU A 195 -2.06 -5.11 1.08
CA LEU A 195 -1.24 -5.94 1.97
C LEU A 195 -2.04 -7.02 2.70
N PHE A 196 -3.38 -6.96 2.64
CA PHE A 196 -4.26 -7.83 3.42
C PHE A 196 -5.22 -8.58 2.49
N THR A 197 -4.93 -9.85 2.22
CA THR A 197 -5.76 -10.73 1.38
C THR A 197 -7.10 -11.11 2.04
N LYS A 198 -7.18 -11.04 3.36
CA LYS A 198 -8.44 -11.15 4.12
C LYS A 198 -8.89 -9.75 4.52
N LYS A 199 -10.13 -9.39 4.16
CA LYS A 199 -10.70 -8.11 4.60
C LYS A 199 -10.64 -8.01 6.12
N PRO A 200 -10.12 -6.91 6.69
CA PRO A 200 -10.22 -6.65 8.12
C PRO A 200 -11.67 -6.72 8.58
N ARG A 201 -11.88 -7.09 9.83
CA ARG A 201 -13.23 -7.16 10.44
C ARG A 201 -13.96 -5.82 10.25
N LYS A 202 -15.24 -5.92 9.88
CA LYS A 202 -16.12 -4.75 9.78
C LYS A 202 -16.35 -4.12 11.15
#